data_8eed2d6bca090dd589f044ac3b31aea0
#
_entry.id   8eed2d6bca090dd589f044ac3b31aea0
#
_cell.length_a   1.000
_cell.length_b   1.000
_cell.length_c   1.000
_cell.angle_alpha   90.00
_cell.angle_beta   90.00
_cell.angle_gamma   90.00
#
_symmetry.space_group_name_H-M   'P 1'
#
loop_
_entity.id
_entity.type
_entity.pdbx_description
1 polymer ?
#
loop_
_entity_poly.entity_id
_entity_poly.type
_entity_poly.pdbx_seq_one_letter_code
_entity_poly.pdbx_strand_id
1 'polypeptide(L)'
;MDRQRLSKEERRKQIKEIALKLFVDRGYSKTTMDDIIQAVGISKGGVYHHFSNKEEIFLELLKDGSSYRKKVVLEHMNGSIQDRGEKIIEILLDKILDKNPYKDLYTVFLIEMQTNDRFKEMYKKIYEEVVEDFAQFCNKEGLYEYKATNNQEFIFLMNCLYMGIYLFDDIDMEKLRYMLKIMFNAYLKH
;
A
#
# COMPACT_ATOMS: atom_id res chain seq x y z
N MET A 1 -13.18 34.57 10.59
CA MET A 1 -13.36 33.30 9.85
C MET A 1 -13.43 32.18 10.88
N ASP A 2 -14.61 31.63 11.03
CA ASP A 2 -14.88 30.57 11.99
C ASP A 2 -14.14 29.29 11.54
N ARG A 3 -13.09 28.88 12.26
CA ARG A 3 -12.40 27.61 11.99
C ARG A 3 -13.32 26.50 12.46
N GLN A 4 -14.12 25.96 11.55
CA GLN A 4 -14.94 24.79 11.79
C GLN A 4 -14.09 23.70 12.46
N ARG A 5 -14.46 23.31 13.67
CA ARG A 5 -13.71 22.33 14.47
C ARG A 5 -13.91 20.97 13.84
N LEU A 6 -12.84 20.43 13.22
CA LEU A 6 -12.87 19.09 12.62
C LEU A 6 -13.25 18.05 13.68
N SER A 7 -14.02 17.04 13.28
CA SER A 7 -14.29 15.86 14.08
C SER A 7 -12.99 15.11 14.41
N LYS A 8 -13.06 14.17 15.34
CA LYS A 8 -11.90 13.35 15.73
C LYS A 8 -11.37 12.55 14.53
N GLU A 9 -12.27 11.96 13.74
CA GLU A 9 -11.96 11.18 12.54
C GLU A 9 -11.33 12.04 11.44
N GLU A 10 -11.92 13.20 11.16
CA GLU A 10 -11.38 14.14 10.15
C GLU A 10 -10.00 14.63 10.53
N ARG A 11 -9.76 14.92 11.81
CA ARG A 11 -8.44 15.32 12.30
C ARG A 11 -7.42 14.19 12.18
N ARG A 12 -7.81 12.96 12.54
CA ARG A 12 -6.96 11.78 12.40
C ARG A 12 -6.58 11.53 10.93
N LYS A 13 -7.55 11.68 10.03
CA LYS A 13 -7.34 11.60 8.58
C LYS A 13 -6.36 12.67 8.10
N GLN A 14 -6.54 13.93 8.50
CA GLN A 14 -5.65 15.03 8.16
C GLN A 14 -4.19 14.76 8.59
N ILE A 15 -4.00 14.28 9.83
CA ILE A 15 -2.66 13.94 10.34
C ILE A 15 -2.03 12.84 9.47
N LYS A 16 -2.77 11.78 9.15
CA LYS A 16 -2.31 10.67 8.31
C LYS A 16 -1.94 11.14 6.90
N GLU A 17 -2.76 11.96 6.26
CA GLU A 17 -2.49 12.48 4.90
C GLU A 17 -1.21 13.32 4.84
N ILE A 18 -0.97 14.14 5.86
CA ILE A 18 0.26 14.95 5.95
C ILE A 18 1.48 14.07 6.25
N ALA A 19 1.34 13.13 7.18
CA ALA A 19 2.43 12.20 7.52
C ALA A 19 2.79 11.29 6.33
N LEU A 20 1.80 10.83 5.55
CA LEU A 20 2.00 10.06 4.32
C LEU A 20 2.94 10.79 3.36
N LYS A 21 2.66 12.07 3.08
CA LYS A 21 3.52 12.88 2.21
C LYS A 21 4.94 12.98 2.77
N LEU A 22 5.09 13.27 4.06
CA LEU A 22 6.41 13.39 4.67
C LEU A 22 7.20 12.07 4.61
N PHE A 23 6.54 10.94 4.86
CA PHE A 23 7.19 9.63 4.78
C PHE A 23 7.61 9.28 3.37
N VAL A 24 6.79 9.59 2.36
CA VAL A 24 7.12 9.35 0.96
C VAL A 24 8.24 10.28 0.49
N ASP A 25 8.17 11.57 0.82
CA ASP A 25 9.12 12.58 0.32
C ASP A 25 10.51 12.48 0.99
N ARG A 26 10.55 12.10 2.27
CA ARG A 26 11.80 12.17 3.08
C ARG A 26 12.28 10.82 3.60
N GLY A 27 11.43 9.79 3.52
CA GLY A 27 11.64 8.51 4.18
C GLY A 27 11.16 8.50 5.64
N TYR A 28 10.93 7.30 6.18
CA TYR A 28 10.47 7.14 7.57
C TYR A 28 11.51 7.60 8.60
N SER A 29 12.76 7.17 8.43
CA SER A 29 13.83 7.46 9.41
C SER A 29 14.11 8.96 9.53
N LYS A 30 14.02 9.71 8.44
CA LYS A 30 14.27 11.17 8.41
C LYS A 30 13.06 12.01 8.84
N THR A 31 11.88 11.41 9.01
CA THR A 31 10.66 12.10 9.45
C THR A 31 10.52 11.97 10.97
N THR A 32 10.33 13.08 11.68
CA THR A 32 10.10 13.13 13.12
C THR A 32 8.64 13.46 13.45
N MET A 33 8.22 13.22 14.71
CA MET A 33 6.90 13.69 15.17
C MET A 33 6.80 15.21 15.13
N ASP A 34 7.88 15.93 15.40
CA ASP A 34 7.87 17.40 15.38
C ASP A 34 7.70 17.92 13.95
N ASP A 35 8.27 17.26 12.93
CA ASP A 35 8.00 17.59 11.51
C ASP A 35 6.51 17.42 11.17
N ILE A 36 5.90 16.32 11.62
CA ILE A 36 4.48 16.06 11.41
C ILE A 36 3.63 17.14 12.12
N ILE A 37 3.92 17.43 13.38
CA ILE A 37 3.23 18.46 14.17
C ILE A 37 3.31 19.82 13.48
N GLN A 38 4.49 20.21 13.03
CA GLN A 38 4.70 21.46 12.31
C GLN A 38 3.90 21.51 11.00
N ALA A 39 3.93 20.45 10.22
CA ALA A 39 3.23 20.38 8.94
C ALA A 39 1.70 20.34 9.10
N VAL A 40 1.17 19.69 10.14
CA VAL A 40 -0.27 19.67 10.46
C VAL A 40 -0.77 21.04 10.94
N GLY A 41 0.10 21.83 11.59
CA GLY A 41 -0.23 23.18 12.05
C GLY A 41 -1.19 23.25 13.25
N ILE A 42 -1.17 22.20 14.11
CA ILE A 42 -1.89 22.19 15.39
C ILE A 42 -0.92 22.02 16.56
N SER A 43 -1.40 22.20 17.79
CA SER A 43 -0.56 22.05 18.98
C SER A 43 0.01 20.64 19.11
N LYS A 44 1.17 20.52 19.72
CA LYS A 44 1.82 19.23 20.04
C LYS A 44 0.87 18.27 20.76
N GLY A 45 0.18 18.74 21.79
CA GLY A 45 -0.84 17.97 22.51
C GLY A 45 -2.00 17.53 21.60
N GLY A 46 -2.37 18.36 20.60
CA GLY A 46 -3.41 18.03 19.63
C GLY A 46 -3.04 16.83 18.74
N VAL A 47 -1.78 16.72 18.31
CA VAL A 47 -1.34 15.54 17.53
C VAL A 47 -1.20 14.31 18.43
N TYR A 48 -0.57 14.45 19.62
CA TYR A 48 -0.38 13.34 20.56
C TYR A 48 -1.71 12.80 21.14
N HIS A 49 -2.79 13.58 21.12
CA HIS A 49 -4.14 13.08 21.44
C HIS A 49 -4.63 12.03 20.42
N HIS A 50 -4.16 12.08 19.19
CA HIS A 50 -4.56 11.18 18.12
C HIS A 50 -3.57 10.03 17.88
N PHE A 51 -2.28 10.28 18.04
CA PHE A 51 -1.20 9.33 17.75
C PHE A 51 -0.07 9.47 18.76
N SER A 52 0.30 8.37 19.39
CA SER A 52 1.34 8.34 20.43
C SER A 52 2.76 8.50 19.86
N ASN A 53 2.97 8.09 18.61
CA ASN A 53 4.25 8.16 17.93
C ASN A 53 4.08 8.02 16.40
N LYS A 54 5.16 8.30 15.64
CA LYS A 54 5.14 8.22 14.17
C LYS A 54 4.96 6.81 13.64
N GLU A 55 5.36 5.80 14.40
CA GLU A 55 5.19 4.40 14.02
C GLU A 55 3.71 4.00 14.01
N GLU A 56 2.93 4.46 14.98
CA GLU A 56 1.48 4.24 15.00
C GLU A 56 0.82 4.82 13.74
N ILE A 57 1.22 6.05 13.34
CA ILE A 57 0.74 6.68 12.11
C ILE A 57 1.12 5.84 10.89
N PHE A 58 2.37 5.41 10.83
CA PHE A 58 2.89 4.64 9.71
C PHE A 58 2.17 3.30 9.54
N LEU A 59 1.95 2.58 10.65
CA LEU A 59 1.21 1.32 10.65
C LEU A 59 -0.23 1.47 10.20
N GLU A 60 -0.92 2.52 10.64
CA GLU A 60 -2.27 2.79 10.18
C GLU A 60 -2.32 3.13 8.69
N LEU A 61 -1.35 3.86 8.18
CA LEU A 61 -1.24 4.15 6.75
C LEU A 61 -1.00 2.88 5.92
N LEU A 62 -0.22 1.92 6.41
CA LEU A 62 -0.07 0.60 5.76
C LEU A 62 -1.40 -0.17 5.73
N LYS A 63 -2.20 -0.10 6.81
CA LYS A 63 -3.55 -0.70 6.86
C LYS A 63 -4.53 0.00 5.91
N ASP A 64 -4.47 1.33 5.83
CA ASP A 64 -5.25 2.10 4.85
C ASP A 64 -4.92 1.66 3.41
N GLY A 65 -3.63 1.46 3.10
CA GLY A 65 -3.18 0.94 1.81
C GLY A 65 -3.71 -0.46 1.50
N SER A 66 -3.79 -1.34 2.50
CA SER A 66 -4.42 -2.67 2.35
C SER A 66 -5.91 -2.55 2.05
N SER A 67 -6.62 -1.69 2.78
CA SER A 67 -8.05 -1.42 2.58
C SER A 67 -8.33 -0.81 1.21
N TYR A 68 -7.50 0.12 0.77
CA TYR A 68 -7.57 0.71 -0.57
C TYR A 68 -7.45 -0.36 -1.67
N ARG A 69 -6.49 -1.28 -1.55
CA ARG A 69 -6.31 -2.40 -2.51
C ARG A 69 -7.53 -3.30 -2.60
N LYS A 70 -8.13 -3.67 -1.46
CA LYS A 70 -9.36 -4.47 -1.44
C LYS A 70 -10.49 -3.78 -2.18
N LYS A 71 -10.65 -2.46 -1.95
CA LYS A 71 -11.66 -1.66 -2.66
C LYS A 71 -11.44 -1.66 -4.16
N VAL A 72 -10.20 -1.43 -4.62
CA VAL A 72 -9.84 -1.46 -6.05
C VAL A 72 -10.16 -2.82 -6.67
N VAL A 73 -9.82 -3.92 -5.99
CA VAL A 73 -10.15 -5.29 -6.47
C VAL A 73 -11.67 -5.45 -6.64
N LEU A 74 -12.46 -5.04 -5.65
CA LEU A 74 -13.93 -5.14 -5.72
C LEU A 74 -14.51 -4.32 -6.87
N GLU A 75 -14.03 -3.10 -7.07
CA GLU A 75 -14.49 -2.21 -8.14
C GLU A 75 -14.24 -2.82 -9.53
N HIS A 76 -13.10 -3.46 -9.75
CA HIS A 76 -12.76 -4.11 -11.02
C HIS A 76 -13.48 -5.43 -11.25
N MET A 77 -13.81 -6.16 -10.19
CA MET A 77 -14.45 -7.48 -10.29
C MET A 77 -15.98 -7.40 -10.49
N ASN A 78 -16.57 -6.21 -10.43
CA ASN A 78 -17.98 -6.02 -10.77
C ASN A 78 -18.22 -6.31 -12.27
N GLY A 79 -18.96 -7.40 -12.61
CA GLY A 79 -19.32 -7.79 -13.98
C GLY A 79 -19.36 -9.31 -14.21
N SER A 80 -19.44 -9.74 -15.47
CA SER A 80 -19.62 -11.15 -15.82
C SER A 80 -18.43 -12.05 -15.45
N ILE A 81 -18.74 -13.30 -15.10
CA ILE A 81 -17.77 -14.34 -14.71
C ILE A 81 -16.82 -14.71 -15.86
N GLN A 82 -17.25 -14.53 -17.11
CA GLN A 82 -16.53 -15.00 -18.31
C GLN A 82 -15.17 -14.33 -18.55
N ASP A 83 -14.94 -13.11 -17.98
CA ASP A 83 -13.70 -12.34 -18.21
C ASP A 83 -12.82 -12.24 -16.95
N ARG A 84 -13.03 -13.10 -15.95
CA ARG A 84 -12.32 -12.98 -14.65
C ARG A 84 -10.80 -13.04 -14.77
N GLY A 85 -10.27 -13.93 -15.63
CA GLY A 85 -8.82 -14.04 -15.81
C GLY A 85 -8.19 -12.77 -16.36
N GLU A 86 -8.80 -12.12 -17.36
CA GLU A 86 -8.31 -10.84 -17.88
C GLU A 86 -8.42 -9.72 -16.83
N LYS A 87 -9.51 -9.68 -16.08
CA LYS A 87 -9.70 -8.70 -15.00
C LYS A 87 -8.63 -8.83 -13.92
N ILE A 88 -8.27 -10.05 -13.53
CA ILE A 88 -7.19 -10.30 -12.56
C ILE A 88 -5.88 -9.72 -13.08
N ILE A 89 -5.57 -9.96 -14.35
CA ILE A 89 -4.34 -9.42 -14.95
C ILE A 89 -4.34 -7.89 -14.94
N GLU A 90 -5.45 -7.26 -15.34
CA GLU A 90 -5.55 -5.80 -15.29
C GLU A 90 -5.41 -5.25 -13.86
N ILE A 91 -6.03 -5.88 -12.86
CA ILE A 91 -5.85 -5.51 -11.45
C ILE A 91 -4.39 -5.65 -10.99
N LEU A 92 -3.69 -6.72 -11.40
CA LEU A 92 -2.28 -6.90 -11.07
C LEU A 92 -1.41 -5.84 -11.74
N LEU A 93 -1.71 -5.50 -13.00
CA LEU A 93 -1.04 -4.43 -13.72
C LEU A 93 -1.25 -3.08 -13.05
N ASP A 94 -2.50 -2.73 -12.73
CA ASP A 94 -2.82 -1.48 -12.07
C ASP A 94 -2.19 -1.39 -10.68
N LYS A 95 -2.18 -2.51 -9.92
CA LYS A 95 -1.51 -2.58 -8.63
C LYS A 95 -0.01 -2.22 -8.71
N ILE A 96 0.66 -2.58 -9.83
CA ILE A 96 2.09 -2.30 -10.03
C ILE A 96 2.30 -0.91 -10.61
N LEU A 97 1.49 -0.51 -11.58
CA LEU A 97 1.76 0.62 -12.45
C LEU A 97 1.02 1.91 -12.05
N ASP A 98 -0.05 1.82 -11.24
CA ASP A 98 -0.78 3.00 -10.80
C ASP A 98 0.10 3.93 -9.94
N LYS A 99 -0.18 5.22 -10.02
CA LYS A 99 0.44 6.22 -9.15
C LYS A 99 -0.37 6.31 -7.86
N ASN A 100 0.08 5.61 -6.83
CA ASN A 100 -0.62 5.49 -5.57
C ASN A 100 0.32 5.77 -4.40
N PRO A 101 0.06 6.77 -3.55
CA PRO A 101 0.94 7.13 -2.43
C PRO A 101 1.08 6.02 -1.38
N TYR A 102 0.14 5.08 -1.29
CA TYR A 102 0.28 3.91 -0.41
C TYR A 102 1.29 2.89 -0.95
N LYS A 103 1.45 2.81 -2.29
CA LYS A 103 2.50 2.01 -2.91
C LYS A 103 3.88 2.59 -2.60
N ASP A 104 4.02 3.91 -2.73
CA ASP A 104 5.26 4.62 -2.40
C ASP A 104 5.60 4.45 -0.92
N LEU A 105 4.62 4.56 -0.03
CA LEU A 105 4.78 4.29 1.40
C LEU A 105 5.23 2.86 1.68
N TYR A 106 4.63 1.88 0.97
CA TYR A 106 5.03 0.48 1.11
C TYR A 106 6.47 0.25 0.64
N THR A 107 6.91 0.95 -0.41
CA THR A 107 8.30 0.92 -0.85
C THR A 107 9.25 1.52 0.19
N VAL A 108 8.86 2.64 0.83
CA VAL A 108 9.60 3.18 1.99
C VAL A 108 9.70 2.14 3.11
N PHE A 109 8.63 1.39 3.37
CA PHE A 109 8.65 0.31 4.36
C PHE A 109 9.65 -0.80 4.01
N LEU A 110 9.70 -1.24 2.74
CA LEU A 110 10.65 -2.26 2.27
C LEU A 110 12.11 -1.77 2.38
N ILE A 111 12.37 -0.49 2.13
CA ILE A 111 13.71 0.10 2.28
C ILE A 111 14.12 0.12 3.76
N GLU A 112 13.25 0.57 4.64
CA GLU A 112 13.53 0.64 6.09
C GLU A 112 13.85 -0.74 6.69
N MET A 113 13.23 -1.80 6.19
CA MET A 113 13.51 -3.18 6.63
C MET A 113 14.99 -3.59 6.47
N GLN A 114 15.73 -2.99 5.53
CA GLN A 114 17.12 -3.38 5.29
C GLN A 114 18.03 -3.03 6.46
N THR A 115 17.74 -1.94 7.17
CA THR A 115 18.59 -1.39 8.23
C THR A 115 17.93 -1.36 9.61
N ASN A 116 16.65 -1.71 9.70
CA ASN A 116 15.86 -1.61 10.93
C ASN A 116 15.22 -2.95 11.28
N ASP A 117 15.77 -3.65 12.26
CA ASP A 117 15.29 -4.98 12.68
C ASP A 117 13.84 -4.96 13.18
N ARG A 118 13.40 -3.84 13.79
CA ARG A 118 12.01 -3.67 14.19
C ARG A 118 11.05 -3.67 12.98
N PHE A 119 11.46 -3.08 11.85
CA PHE A 119 10.69 -3.13 10.61
C PHE A 119 10.68 -4.53 10.00
N LYS A 120 11.76 -5.32 10.15
CA LYS A 120 11.78 -6.73 9.73
C LYS A 120 10.78 -7.57 10.52
N GLU A 121 10.72 -7.37 11.83
CA GLU A 121 9.73 -8.06 12.67
C GLU A 121 8.29 -7.63 12.35
N MET A 122 8.09 -6.32 12.11
CA MET A 122 6.81 -5.80 11.66
C MET A 122 6.40 -6.38 10.31
N TYR A 123 7.33 -6.52 9.36
CA TYR A 123 7.05 -7.13 8.07
C TYR A 123 6.53 -8.55 8.20
N LYS A 124 7.16 -9.38 9.03
CA LYS A 124 6.71 -10.76 9.25
C LYS A 124 5.26 -10.81 9.74
N LYS A 125 4.93 -10.00 10.75
CA LYS A 125 3.57 -9.93 11.30
C LYS A 125 2.56 -9.41 10.29
N ILE A 126 2.88 -8.29 9.62
CA ILE A 126 2.00 -7.69 8.60
C ILE A 126 1.83 -8.64 7.43
N TYR A 127 2.90 -9.34 7.02
CA TYR A 127 2.86 -10.31 5.94
C TYR A 127 1.86 -11.43 6.23
N GLU A 128 1.97 -12.06 7.41
CA GLU A 128 1.06 -13.13 7.83
C GLU A 128 -0.40 -12.65 7.90
N GLU A 129 -0.64 -11.51 8.57
CA GLU A 129 -1.97 -10.90 8.68
C GLU A 129 -2.56 -10.53 7.31
N VAL A 130 -1.77 -9.90 6.43
CA VAL A 130 -2.23 -9.45 5.10
C VAL A 130 -2.50 -10.62 4.17
N VAL A 131 -1.65 -11.66 4.20
CA VAL A 131 -1.84 -12.87 3.38
C VAL A 131 -3.10 -13.62 3.81
N GLU A 132 -3.30 -13.81 5.11
CA GLU A 132 -4.49 -14.48 5.63
C GLU A 132 -5.78 -13.67 5.37
N ASP A 133 -5.76 -12.38 5.67
CA ASP A 133 -6.88 -11.46 5.47
C ASP A 133 -7.27 -11.37 3.98
N PHE A 134 -6.29 -11.35 3.07
CA PHE A 134 -6.54 -11.36 1.64
C PHE A 134 -7.08 -12.72 1.15
N ALA A 135 -6.59 -13.83 1.71
CA ALA A 135 -7.11 -15.17 1.39
C ALA A 135 -8.57 -15.32 1.85
N GLN A 136 -8.91 -14.84 3.04
CA GLN A 136 -10.28 -14.82 3.55
C GLN A 136 -11.19 -13.94 2.67
N PHE A 137 -10.70 -12.76 2.27
CA PHE A 137 -11.40 -11.88 1.35
C PHE A 137 -11.68 -12.58 0.01
N CYS A 138 -10.67 -13.20 -0.61
CA CYS A 138 -10.83 -13.94 -1.87
C CYS A 138 -11.83 -15.08 -1.74
N ASN A 139 -11.79 -15.83 -0.65
CA ASN A 139 -12.75 -16.93 -0.41
C ASN A 139 -14.19 -16.40 -0.28
N LYS A 140 -14.39 -15.31 0.45
CA LYS A 140 -15.71 -14.69 0.66
C LYS A 140 -16.29 -14.17 -0.64
N GLU A 141 -15.48 -13.55 -1.50
CA GLU A 141 -15.92 -12.95 -2.77
C GLU A 141 -15.88 -13.95 -3.94
N GLY A 142 -15.49 -15.22 -3.72
CA GLY A 142 -15.42 -16.25 -4.75
C GLY A 142 -14.29 -16.04 -5.78
N LEU A 143 -13.21 -15.37 -5.37
CA LEU A 143 -12.05 -15.01 -6.19
C LEU A 143 -10.94 -16.06 -6.09
N TYR A 144 -11.28 -17.32 -6.38
CA TYR A 144 -10.38 -18.46 -6.19
C TYR A 144 -9.13 -18.41 -7.08
N GLU A 145 -9.20 -17.77 -8.22
CA GLU A 145 -8.11 -17.59 -9.18
C GLU A 145 -6.98 -16.75 -8.59
N TYR A 146 -7.29 -15.87 -7.62
CA TYR A 146 -6.28 -15.08 -6.89
C TYR A 146 -5.41 -15.90 -5.94
N LYS A 147 -5.76 -17.15 -5.64
CA LYS A 147 -4.92 -18.01 -4.78
C LYS A 147 -3.52 -18.18 -5.35
N ALA A 148 -3.38 -18.28 -6.67
CA ALA A 148 -2.08 -18.36 -7.31
C ALA A 148 -1.20 -17.13 -7.07
N THR A 149 -1.78 -15.96 -6.78
CA THR A 149 -1.06 -14.72 -6.55
C THR A 149 -0.77 -14.44 -5.07
N ASN A 150 -1.20 -15.32 -4.17
CA ASN A 150 -1.05 -15.17 -2.73
C ASN A 150 -0.02 -16.15 -2.14
N ASN A 151 1.06 -16.43 -2.89
CA ASN A 151 2.20 -17.20 -2.43
C ASN A 151 3.42 -16.30 -2.21
N GLN A 152 4.40 -16.82 -1.48
CA GLN A 152 5.58 -16.07 -1.06
C GLN A 152 6.41 -15.61 -2.26
N GLU A 153 6.58 -16.45 -3.27
CA GLU A 153 7.38 -16.18 -4.46
C GLU A 153 6.74 -15.08 -5.31
N PHE A 154 5.42 -15.11 -5.49
CA PHE A 154 4.72 -14.08 -6.22
C PHE A 154 4.79 -12.72 -5.48
N ILE A 155 4.61 -12.72 -4.16
CA ILE A 155 4.74 -11.51 -3.35
C ILE A 155 6.16 -10.96 -3.40
N PHE A 156 7.18 -11.82 -3.36
CA PHE A 156 8.57 -11.42 -3.56
C PHE A 156 8.78 -10.75 -4.93
N LEU A 157 8.28 -11.36 -6.01
CA LEU A 157 8.35 -10.77 -7.36
C LEU A 157 7.68 -9.41 -7.42
N MET A 158 6.49 -9.26 -6.82
CA MET A 158 5.78 -7.99 -6.75
C MET A 158 6.59 -6.92 -6.00
N ASN A 159 7.25 -7.29 -4.90
CA ASN A 159 8.12 -6.38 -4.15
C ASN A 159 9.33 -5.94 -4.98
N CYS A 160 9.94 -6.86 -5.76
CA CYS A 160 11.01 -6.50 -6.68
C CYS A 160 10.54 -5.49 -7.75
N LEU A 161 9.35 -5.67 -8.31
CA LEU A 161 8.77 -4.75 -9.29
C LEU A 161 8.50 -3.37 -8.67
N TYR A 162 7.94 -3.31 -7.47
CA TYR A 162 7.73 -2.03 -6.76
C TYR A 162 9.04 -1.29 -6.52
N MET A 163 10.05 -2.01 -6.01
CA MET A 163 11.38 -1.44 -5.78
C MET A 163 12.03 -0.96 -7.08
N GLY A 164 11.94 -1.76 -8.15
CA GLY A 164 12.47 -1.40 -9.46
C GLY A 164 11.84 -0.12 -9.99
N ILE A 165 10.50 -0.04 -10.01
CA ILE A 165 9.78 1.16 -10.49
C ILE A 165 10.06 2.39 -9.62
N TYR A 166 10.25 2.21 -8.31
CA TYR A 166 10.56 3.31 -7.40
C TYR A 166 11.98 3.86 -7.59
N LEU A 167 12.94 2.99 -7.92
CA LEU A 167 14.35 3.36 -8.01
C LEU A 167 14.79 3.85 -9.42
N PHE A 168 14.03 3.50 -10.45
CA PHE A 168 14.38 3.81 -11.84
C PHE A 168 13.30 4.68 -12.49
N ASP A 169 13.67 5.94 -12.78
CA ASP A 169 12.73 6.94 -13.33
C ASP A 169 12.53 6.84 -14.85
N ASP A 170 13.49 6.23 -15.57
CA ASP A 170 13.51 6.19 -17.03
C ASP A 170 13.03 4.84 -17.57
N ILE A 171 11.80 4.47 -17.23
CA ILE A 171 11.17 3.23 -17.72
C ILE A 171 9.99 3.58 -18.62
N ASP A 172 9.97 2.99 -19.82
CA ASP A 172 8.81 3.02 -20.70
C ASP A 172 7.67 2.18 -20.07
N MET A 173 6.74 2.86 -19.41
CA MET A 173 5.65 2.24 -18.66
C MET A 173 4.68 1.46 -19.58
N GLU A 174 4.53 1.83 -20.86
CA GLU A 174 3.68 1.09 -21.80
C GLU A 174 4.33 -0.24 -22.19
N LYS A 175 5.63 -0.23 -22.48
CA LYS A 175 6.38 -1.48 -22.73
C LYS A 175 6.40 -2.37 -21.51
N LEU A 176 6.61 -1.79 -20.32
CA LEU A 176 6.59 -2.55 -19.07
C LEU A 176 5.20 -3.19 -18.85
N ARG A 177 4.11 -2.44 -19.06
CA ARG A 177 2.73 -2.97 -18.97
C ARG A 177 2.53 -4.15 -19.92
N TYR A 178 2.98 -4.02 -21.17
CA TYR A 178 2.87 -5.09 -22.15
C TYR A 178 3.64 -6.36 -21.74
N MET A 179 4.89 -6.21 -21.27
CA MET A 179 5.71 -7.33 -20.80
C MET A 179 5.07 -8.02 -19.58
N LEU A 180 4.62 -7.26 -18.60
CA LEU A 180 3.97 -7.78 -17.40
C LEU A 180 2.67 -8.51 -17.75
N LYS A 181 1.89 -8.00 -18.72
CA LYS A 181 0.67 -8.66 -19.19
C LYS A 181 0.97 -10.06 -19.76
N ILE A 182 2.03 -10.21 -20.54
CA ILE A 182 2.48 -11.52 -21.06
C ILE A 182 2.88 -12.44 -19.91
N MET A 183 3.69 -11.95 -18.96
CA MET A 183 4.15 -12.73 -17.81
C MET A 183 3.00 -13.22 -16.95
N PHE A 184 2.06 -12.35 -16.58
CA PHE A 184 0.90 -12.74 -15.78
C PHE A 184 -0.04 -13.69 -16.52
N ASN A 185 -0.25 -13.49 -17.82
CA ASN A 185 -1.02 -14.45 -18.63
C ASN A 185 -0.38 -15.84 -18.63
N ALA A 186 0.93 -15.93 -18.76
CA ALA A 186 1.65 -17.20 -18.71
C ALA A 186 1.55 -17.84 -17.32
N TYR A 187 1.72 -17.05 -16.25
CA TYR A 187 1.70 -17.54 -14.87
C TYR A 187 0.32 -18.03 -14.42
N LEU A 188 -0.76 -17.33 -14.79
CA LEU A 188 -2.12 -17.66 -14.34
C LEU A 188 -2.79 -18.77 -15.16
N LYS A 189 -2.21 -19.17 -16.30
CA LYS A 189 -2.71 -20.28 -17.12
C LYS A 189 -2.17 -21.66 -16.73
N HIS A 190 -1.18 -21.68 -15.82
CA HIS A 190 -0.56 -22.87 -15.25
C HIS A 190 -0.91 -23.05 -13.79
#